data_768cc3d7673f3bf2de78ea4d86f425e2
#
_entry.id   768cc3d7673f3bf2de78ea4d86f425e2
#
_cell.length_a   1.000
_cell.length_b   1.000
_cell.length_c   1.000
_cell.angle_alpha   90.00
_cell.angle_beta   90.00
_cell.angle_gamma   90.00
#
_symmetry.space_group_name_H-M   'P 1'
#
loop_
_entity.id
_entity.type
_entity.pdbx_description
1 polymer ?
#
loop_
_entity_poly.entity_id
_entity_poly.type
_entity_poly.pdbx_seq_one_letter_code
_entity_poly.pdbx_strand_id
1 'polypeptide(L)'
;MCALAVPFDFTPVDPCENSYVAIGRVRYNDAVPMPTLLIVDDDATVRGMLYDLFSDRYECNTASSADEAFQYMEVEHYDAIITDIAMPGITGVELLKRVQLRDEATPVILISGKGSEHDNQSLLALGAFAYVTKPFSLDEIEQVVERAVTGK
;
A
#
# COMPACT_ATOMS: atom_id res chain seq x y z
N MET A 1 -23.51 10.47 -29.86
CA MET A 1 -23.81 10.85 -29.77
C MET A 1 -23.72 10.75 -29.73
N CYS A 2 -23.20 10.73 -29.67
CA CYS A 2 -23.29 11.03 -29.43
C CYS A 2 -22.93 10.84 -29.54
N ALA A 3 -22.28 10.72 -29.34
CA ALA A 3 -22.34 11.05 -29.33
C ALA A 3 -22.09 11.00 -29.60
N LEU A 4 -21.63 10.82 -29.73
CA LEU A 4 -21.71 11.16 -29.78
C LEU A 4 -21.35 11.19 -29.85
N ALA A 5 -20.79 11.03 -29.77
CA ALA A 5 -20.76 11.43 -29.55
C ALA A 5 -20.36 11.38 -29.47
N VAL A 6 -19.96 11.09 -29.58
CA VAL A 6 -19.90 11.46 -29.24
C VAL A 6 -19.46 11.27 -29.24
N PRO A 7 -18.93 11.28 -29.35
CA PRO A 7 -18.82 11.45 -29.11
C PRO A 7 -18.51 11.28 -28.99
N PHE A 8 -18.22 11.06 -29.16
CA PHE A 8 -18.28 11.29 -28.63
C PHE A 8 -18.02 11.34 -28.46
N ASP A 9 -17.49 11.18 -27.83
CA ASP A 9 -17.68 11.59 -27.31
C ASP A 9 -17.55 11.56 -27.04
N PHE A 10 -17.34 11.41 -27.04
CA PHE A 10 -17.66 11.75 -26.43
C PHE A 10 -17.55 11.86 -26.02
N THR A 11 -17.18 11.72 -25.48
CA THR A 11 -17.47 12.19 -24.80
C THR A 11 -17.38 12.13 -24.31
N PRO A 12 -17.16 12.19 -24.30
CA PRO A 12 -17.33 12.48 -23.64
C PRO A 12 -17.35 12.35 -23.15
N VAL A 13 -17.12 12.14 -22.69
CA VAL A 13 -17.39 12.50 -21.93
C VAL A 13 -17.47 12.41 -21.54
N ASP A 14 -17.28 12.43 -21.38
CA ASP A 14 -17.63 12.80 -20.88
C ASP A 14 -17.55 12.64 -20.48
N PRO A 15 -17.32 12.62 -20.46
CA PRO A 15 -17.47 12.82 -19.86
C PRO A 15 -17.55 12.71 -19.51
N CYS A 16 -17.41 12.80 -19.22
CA CYS A 16 -17.66 13.14 -18.72
C CYS A 16 -17.69 13.08 -18.37
N GLU A 17 -17.67 13.08 -18.29
CA GLU A 17 -17.86 13.19 -17.78
C GLU A 17 -17.69 12.99 -17.25
N ASN A 18 -17.62 12.94 -16.93
CA ASN A 18 -17.55 12.90 -16.06
C ASN A 18 -17.57 12.44 -15.54
N SER A 19 -17.22 12.22 -15.21
CA SER A 19 -17.33 11.98 -14.43
C SER A 19 -16.94 11.75 -13.91
N TYR A 20 -16.58 11.67 -13.28
CA TYR A 20 -16.22 11.65 -12.44
C TYR A 20 -16.20 11.90 -11.68
N VAL A 21 -16.13 12.00 -11.55
CA VAL A 21 -16.10 12.42 -10.75
C VAL A 21 -16.42 12.39 -9.69
N ALA A 22 -16.94 12.32 -9.32
CA ALA A 22 -17.21 12.24 -8.09
C ALA A 22 -16.61 11.30 -7.41
N ILE A 23 -16.02 10.51 -7.79
CA ILE A 23 -15.42 9.69 -7.11
C ILE A 23 -14.33 10.22 -6.57
N GLY A 24 -14.14 11.06 -6.04
CA GLY A 24 -13.20 11.67 -5.33
C GLY A 24 -11.80 11.22 -5.28
N ARG A 25 -11.53 10.06 -5.50
CA ARG A 25 -10.19 9.56 -5.42
C ARG A 25 -9.40 9.79 -6.67
N VAL A 26 -10.02 10.08 -7.76
CA VAL A 26 -9.31 10.37 -8.98
C VAL A 26 -9.29 11.86 -9.16
N ARG A 27 -8.15 12.45 -9.36
CA ARG A 27 -8.06 13.85 -9.56
C ARG A 27 -8.38 14.13 -10.99
N TYR A 28 -9.19 15.09 -11.21
CA TYR A 28 -9.68 15.32 -12.54
C TYR A 28 -8.58 15.69 -13.51
N ASN A 29 -7.49 16.20 -13.00
CA ASN A 29 -6.39 16.59 -13.86
C ASN A 29 -5.29 15.54 -13.92
N ASP A 30 -5.44 14.45 -13.20
CA ASP A 30 -4.44 13.45 -13.23
C ASP A 30 -5.06 12.35 -13.86
N ALA A 31 -4.93 11.86 -14.86
CA ALA A 31 -5.49 10.68 -15.42
C ALA A 31 -5.07 9.41 -14.70
N VAL A 32 -4.27 9.53 -13.67
CA VAL A 32 -3.72 8.38 -12.96
C VAL A 32 -4.32 8.30 -11.58
N PRO A 33 -4.87 7.16 -11.17
CA PRO A 33 -5.40 7.02 -9.83
C PRO A 33 -4.27 7.05 -8.81
N MET A 34 -4.60 7.33 -7.57
CA MET A 34 -3.64 7.33 -6.48
C MET A 34 -3.08 5.93 -6.28
N PRO A 35 -1.80 5.81 -5.99
CA PRO A 35 -1.26 4.48 -5.68
C PRO A 35 -1.90 3.91 -4.41
N THR A 36 -1.97 2.60 -4.34
CA THR A 36 -2.62 1.91 -3.22
C THR A 36 -1.58 1.38 -2.24
N LEU A 37 -1.90 1.50 -0.97
CA LEU A 37 -0.99 1.12 0.11
C LEU A 37 -1.75 0.28 1.14
N LEU A 38 -1.20 -0.87 1.50
CA LEU A 38 -1.79 -1.69 2.56
C LEU A 38 -0.92 -1.60 3.80
N ILE A 39 -1.53 -1.25 4.92
CA ILE A 39 -0.84 -1.07 6.20
C ILE A 39 -1.31 -2.17 7.15
N VAL A 40 -0.38 -3.00 7.59
CA VAL A 40 -0.70 -4.16 8.44
C VAL A 40 0.04 -4.05 9.76
N ASP A 41 -0.69 -3.90 10.84
CA ASP A 41 -0.08 -3.83 12.18
C ASP A 41 -1.18 -4.17 13.19
N ASP A 42 -0.87 -4.98 14.20
CA ASP A 42 -1.85 -5.33 15.22
C ASP A 42 -2.07 -4.19 16.22
N ASP A 43 -1.19 -3.19 16.24
CA ASP A 43 -1.34 -2.05 17.13
C ASP A 43 -2.17 -0.97 16.42
N ALA A 44 -3.36 -0.71 16.96
CA ALA A 44 -4.28 0.26 16.37
C ALA A 44 -3.69 1.67 16.32
N THR A 45 -2.84 2.02 17.30
CA THR A 45 -2.21 3.35 17.32
C THR A 45 -1.25 3.51 16.15
N VAL A 46 -0.43 2.50 15.90
CA VAL A 46 0.52 2.54 14.79
C VAL A 46 -0.23 2.55 13.47
N ARG A 47 -1.25 1.70 13.32
CA ARG A 47 -2.07 1.70 12.11
C ARG A 47 -2.66 3.07 11.81
N GLY A 48 -3.26 3.68 12.83
CA GLY A 48 -3.88 5.00 12.68
C GLY A 48 -2.88 6.07 12.31
N MET A 49 -1.70 6.04 12.95
CA MET A 49 -0.66 7.00 12.66
C MET A 49 -0.18 6.89 11.21
N LEU A 50 0.05 5.66 10.76
CA LEU A 50 0.51 5.45 9.39
C LEU A 50 -0.58 5.81 8.38
N TYR A 51 -1.83 5.49 8.70
CA TYR A 51 -2.94 5.87 7.84
C TYR A 51 -3.02 7.39 7.69
N ASP A 52 -2.93 8.11 8.81
CA ASP A 52 -2.99 9.57 8.76
C ASP A 52 -1.83 10.15 7.96
N LEU A 53 -0.66 9.54 8.08
CA LEU A 53 0.53 10.02 7.40
C LEU A 53 0.40 9.88 5.88
N PHE A 54 -0.20 8.79 5.42
CA PHE A 54 -0.15 8.45 4.00
C PHE A 54 -1.45 8.70 3.24
N SER A 55 -2.57 8.89 3.92
CA SER A 55 -3.87 8.94 3.26
C SER A 55 -4.05 10.13 2.32
N ASP A 56 -3.22 11.17 2.43
CA ASP A 56 -3.29 12.31 1.52
C ASP A 56 -2.71 11.98 0.14
N ARG A 57 -1.80 11.03 0.06
CA ARG A 57 -1.08 10.75 -1.18
C ARG A 57 -1.33 9.35 -1.72
N TYR A 58 -1.85 8.47 -0.88
CA TYR A 58 -2.08 7.08 -1.26
C TYR A 58 -3.48 6.66 -0.85
N GLU A 59 -4.02 5.72 -1.59
CA GLU A 59 -5.28 5.13 -1.20
C GLU A 59 -4.94 4.01 -0.23
N CYS A 60 -5.22 4.19 1.05
CA CYS A 60 -4.73 3.32 2.10
C CYS A 60 -5.82 2.40 2.64
N ASN A 61 -5.49 1.13 2.79
CA ASN A 61 -6.29 0.19 3.54
C ASN A 61 -5.47 -0.26 4.74
N THR A 62 -6.13 -0.60 5.81
CA THR A 62 -5.44 -1.06 7.02
C THR A 62 -5.95 -2.43 7.42
N ALA A 63 -5.05 -3.26 7.93
CA ALA A 63 -5.39 -4.60 8.41
C ALA A 63 -4.77 -4.80 9.78
N SER A 64 -5.47 -5.45 10.67
CA SER A 64 -4.98 -5.69 12.02
C SER A 64 -4.27 -7.04 12.15
N SER A 65 -4.27 -7.83 11.10
CA SER A 65 -3.63 -9.15 11.09
C SER A 65 -3.26 -9.52 9.65
N ALA A 66 -2.41 -10.52 9.52
CA ALA A 66 -2.05 -11.02 8.20
C ALA A 66 -3.25 -11.67 7.51
N ASP A 67 -4.13 -12.32 8.28
CA ASP A 67 -5.33 -12.92 7.69
C ASP A 67 -6.21 -11.87 7.05
N GLU A 68 -6.39 -10.75 7.74
CA GLU A 68 -7.19 -9.66 7.19
C GLU A 68 -6.50 -9.07 5.96
N ALA A 69 -5.17 -8.96 6.00
CA ALA A 69 -4.41 -8.46 4.86
C ALA A 69 -4.62 -9.36 3.64
N PHE A 70 -4.62 -10.67 3.83
CA PHE A 70 -4.84 -11.59 2.71
C PHE A 70 -6.22 -11.40 2.09
N GLN A 71 -7.24 -11.12 2.91
CA GLN A 71 -8.58 -10.87 2.38
C GLN A 71 -8.60 -9.64 1.48
N TYR A 72 -7.91 -8.58 1.90
CA TYR A 72 -7.80 -7.39 1.06
C TYR A 72 -7.07 -7.70 -0.24
N MET A 73 -6.00 -8.47 -0.17
CA MET A 73 -5.19 -8.77 -1.35
C MET A 73 -5.91 -9.66 -2.35
N GLU A 74 -6.97 -10.35 -1.93
CA GLU A 74 -7.75 -11.15 -2.86
C GLU A 74 -8.60 -10.31 -3.78
N VAL A 75 -8.96 -9.11 -3.37
CA VAL A 75 -9.85 -8.27 -4.16
C VAL A 75 -9.16 -7.04 -4.72
N GLU A 76 -7.95 -6.76 -4.28
CA GLU A 76 -7.29 -5.52 -4.66
C GLU A 76 -5.79 -5.73 -4.83
N HIS A 77 -5.20 -5.00 -5.74
CA HIS A 77 -3.75 -5.00 -5.93
C HIS A 77 -3.16 -3.80 -5.17
N TYR A 78 -2.01 -3.97 -4.56
CA TYR A 78 -1.37 -2.91 -3.80
C TYR A 78 -0.02 -2.55 -4.42
N ASP A 79 0.28 -1.25 -4.44
CA ASP A 79 1.56 -0.78 -4.95
C ASP A 79 2.67 -0.92 -3.93
N ALA A 80 2.32 -1.01 -2.66
CA ALA A 80 3.27 -1.31 -1.60
C ALA A 80 2.52 -1.83 -0.38
N ILE A 81 3.20 -2.62 0.44
CA ILE A 81 2.63 -3.15 1.69
C ILE A 81 3.60 -2.83 2.81
N ILE A 82 3.08 -2.26 3.89
CA ILE A 82 3.84 -2.05 5.13
C ILE A 82 3.31 -3.05 6.15
N THR A 83 4.18 -3.83 6.77
CA THR A 83 3.73 -4.77 7.79
C THR A 83 4.70 -4.84 8.96
N ASP A 84 4.14 -4.93 10.16
CA ASP A 84 4.92 -5.21 11.35
C ASP A 84 5.35 -6.68 11.30
N ILE A 85 6.52 -6.98 11.79
CA ILE A 85 6.99 -8.37 11.86
C ILE A 85 6.30 -9.10 13.00
N ALA A 86 6.24 -8.48 14.17
CA ALA A 86 5.76 -9.15 15.38
C ALA A 86 4.26 -9.01 15.52
N MET A 87 3.51 -9.94 14.97
CA MET A 87 2.07 -9.98 15.07
C MET A 87 1.63 -11.34 15.59
N PRO A 88 0.55 -11.42 16.38
CA PRO A 88 0.04 -12.72 16.79
C PRO A 88 -0.41 -13.53 15.59
N GLY A 89 -0.18 -14.83 15.64
CA GLY A 89 -0.55 -15.72 14.56
C GLY A 89 0.47 -15.65 13.43
N ILE A 90 0.04 -15.24 12.26
CA ILE A 90 0.93 -15.15 11.09
C ILE A 90 1.76 -13.88 11.22
N THR A 91 3.07 -14.03 11.18
CA THR A 91 4.00 -12.90 11.33
C THR A 91 4.16 -12.13 10.03
N GLY A 92 4.76 -10.94 10.13
CA GLY A 92 5.06 -10.15 8.94
C GLY A 92 6.01 -10.84 7.98
N VAL A 93 6.91 -11.67 8.49
CA VAL A 93 7.83 -12.43 7.63
C VAL A 93 7.05 -13.47 6.83
N GLU A 94 6.10 -14.13 7.47
CA GLU A 94 5.27 -15.11 6.78
C GLU A 94 4.38 -14.41 5.74
N LEU A 95 3.87 -13.24 6.07
CA LEU A 95 3.10 -12.43 5.13
C LEU A 95 3.97 -12.09 3.92
N LEU A 96 5.20 -11.68 4.13
CA LEU A 96 6.13 -11.37 3.05
C LEU A 96 6.28 -12.56 2.11
N LYS A 97 6.50 -13.75 2.67
CA LYS A 97 6.68 -14.94 1.86
C LYS A 97 5.46 -15.23 1.00
N ARG A 98 4.28 -15.07 1.57
CA ARG A 98 3.05 -15.34 0.82
C ARG A 98 2.78 -14.30 -0.25
N VAL A 99 3.11 -13.04 0.03
CA VAL A 99 2.98 -12.00 -0.98
C VAL A 99 3.86 -12.32 -2.18
N GLN A 100 5.09 -12.77 -1.93
CA GLN A 100 6.01 -13.08 -3.01
C GLN A 100 5.55 -14.26 -3.86
N LEU A 101 4.85 -15.20 -3.26
CA LEU A 101 4.30 -16.31 -4.03
C LEU A 101 3.16 -15.87 -4.93
N ARG A 102 2.46 -14.79 -4.58
CA ARG A 102 1.35 -14.29 -5.39
C ARG A 102 1.79 -13.24 -6.39
N ASP A 103 2.63 -12.32 -5.97
CA ASP A 103 3.06 -11.22 -6.82
C ASP A 103 4.43 -10.76 -6.34
N GLU A 104 5.45 -11.28 -6.96
CA GLU A 104 6.83 -10.99 -6.58
C GLU A 104 7.16 -9.51 -6.76
N ALA A 105 6.43 -8.79 -7.60
CA ALA A 105 6.71 -7.39 -7.86
C ALA A 105 6.21 -6.44 -6.79
N THR A 106 5.30 -6.88 -5.92
CA THR A 106 4.76 -6.00 -4.89
C THR A 106 5.79 -5.80 -3.79
N PRO A 107 6.26 -4.57 -3.56
CA PRO A 107 7.26 -4.33 -2.53
C PRO A 107 6.64 -4.41 -1.13
N VAL A 108 7.33 -5.10 -0.23
CA VAL A 108 6.90 -5.23 1.16
C VAL A 108 7.93 -4.57 2.05
N ILE A 109 7.48 -3.64 2.89
CA ILE A 109 8.29 -2.93 3.85
C ILE A 109 8.01 -3.53 5.22
N LEU A 110 9.04 -4.02 5.89
CA LEU A 110 8.89 -4.63 7.20
C LEU A 110 9.24 -3.64 8.30
N ILE A 111 8.42 -3.60 9.34
CA ILE A 111 8.70 -2.79 10.51
C ILE A 111 9.08 -3.75 11.63
N SER A 112 10.27 -3.57 12.20
CA SER A 112 10.75 -4.45 13.25
C SER A 112 10.99 -3.68 14.55
N GLY A 113 10.67 -4.29 15.66
CA GLY A 113 10.98 -3.72 16.96
C GLY A 113 12.40 -4.05 17.36
N LYS A 114 12.86 -3.38 18.41
CA LYS A 114 14.15 -3.69 18.99
C LYS A 114 14.12 -5.11 19.56
N GLY A 115 15.19 -5.84 19.37
CA GLY A 115 15.26 -7.21 19.86
C GLY A 115 14.58 -8.22 18.95
N SER A 116 14.26 -7.83 17.73
CA SER A 116 13.71 -8.75 16.76
C SER A 116 14.67 -9.92 16.52
N GLU A 117 14.12 -11.11 16.36
CA GLU A 117 14.92 -12.29 16.08
C GLU A 117 15.56 -12.24 14.71
N HIS A 118 15.07 -11.38 13.85
CA HIS A 118 15.57 -11.29 12.48
C HIS A 118 16.50 -10.10 12.37
N ASP A 119 17.67 -10.31 11.84
CA ASP A 119 18.53 -9.18 11.55
C ASP A 119 18.13 -8.57 10.20
N ASN A 120 18.59 -7.37 9.97
CA ASN A 120 18.16 -6.58 8.83
C ASN A 120 18.56 -7.20 7.49
N GLN A 121 19.74 -7.83 7.46
CA GLN A 121 20.19 -8.44 6.24
C GLN A 121 19.39 -9.68 5.89
N SER A 122 18.99 -10.44 6.92
CA SER A 122 18.14 -11.60 6.68
C SER A 122 16.81 -11.21 6.07
N LEU A 123 16.25 -10.09 6.54
CA LEU A 123 14.96 -9.62 6.01
C LEU A 123 15.08 -9.23 4.55
N LEU A 124 16.16 -8.55 4.19
CA LEU A 124 16.37 -8.18 2.79
C LEU A 124 16.63 -9.41 1.94
N ALA A 125 17.34 -10.40 2.49
CA ALA A 125 17.61 -11.64 1.78
C ALA A 125 16.34 -12.44 1.53
N LEU A 126 15.32 -12.27 2.39
CA LEU A 126 14.02 -12.91 2.18
C LEU A 126 13.19 -12.20 1.12
N GLY A 127 13.66 -11.06 0.63
CA GLY A 127 12.97 -10.35 -0.44
C GLY A 127 12.20 -9.11 0.00
N ALA A 128 12.35 -8.67 1.25
CA ALA A 128 11.73 -7.42 1.68
C ALA A 128 12.33 -6.28 0.89
N PHE A 129 11.48 -5.32 0.49
CA PHE A 129 11.96 -4.15 -0.20
C PHE A 129 12.85 -3.33 0.73
N ALA A 130 12.42 -3.20 1.98
CA ALA A 130 13.18 -2.46 2.99
C ALA A 130 12.67 -2.88 4.37
N TYR A 131 13.42 -2.49 5.40
CA TYR A 131 12.96 -2.65 6.76
C TYR A 131 13.13 -1.32 7.48
N VAL A 132 12.31 -1.10 8.49
CA VAL A 132 12.37 0.10 9.31
C VAL A 132 12.30 -0.36 10.76
N THR A 133 13.21 0.14 11.59
CA THR A 133 13.29 -0.29 12.99
C THR A 133 12.55 0.70 13.88
N LYS A 134 11.74 0.20 14.79
CA LYS A 134 11.07 1.04 15.79
C LYS A 134 12.05 1.43 16.87
N PRO A 135 12.03 2.66 17.34
CA PRO A 135 11.18 3.77 16.87
C PRO A 135 11.72 4.35 15.57
N PHE A 136 10.83 4.78 14.70
CA PHE A 136 11.22 5.37 13.43
C PHE A 136 10.66 6.78 13.31
N SER A 137 11.30 7.61 12.52
CA SER A 137 10.78 8.94 12.25
C SER A 137 9.78 8.88 11.10
N LEU A 138 8.88 9.85 11.05
CA LEU A 138 7.90 9.91 9.97
C LEU A 138 8.60 10.14 8.63
N ASP A 139 9.67 10.94 8.64
CA ASP A 139 10.42 11.19 7.41
C ASP A 139 11.03 9.91 6.86
N GLU A 140 11.53 9.06 7.73
CA GLU A 140 12.17 7.82 7.33
C GLU A 140 11.17 6.89 6.64
N ILE A 141 10.00 6.70 7.25
CA ILE A 141 9.01 5.80 6.68
C ILE A 141 8.42 6.39 5.39
N GLU A 142 8.28 7.72 5.32
CA GLU A 142 7.79 8.35 4.10
C GLU A 142 8.74 8.12 2.94
N GLN A 143 10.03 8.28 3.17
CA GLN A 143 11.02 8.07 2.11
C GLN A 143 11.05 6.64 1.62
N VAL A 144 10.92 5.70 2.54
CA VAL A 144 10.93 4.29 2.19
C VAL A 144 9.71 3.94 1.33
N VAL A 145 8.53 4.43 1.73
CA VAL A 145 7.30 4.16 0.98
C VAL A 145 7.36 4.79 -0.39
N GLU A 146 7.86 6.02 -0.48
CA GLU A 146 7.95 6.70 -1.76
C GLU A 146 8.85 5.92 -2.71
N ARG A 147 9.99 5.44 -2.24
CA ARG A 147 10.87 4.63 -3.08
C ARG A 147 10.24 3.32 -3.49
N ALA A 148 9.47 2.71 -2.59
CA ALA A 148 8.81 1.45 -2.91
C ALA A 148 7.77 1.62 -4.00
N VAL A 149 7.00 2.70 -3.93
CA VAL A 149 5.93 2.94 -4.90
C VAL A 149 6.48 3.39 -6.24
N THR A 150 7.52 4.23 -6.24
CA THR A 150 8.03 4.82 -7.48
C THR A 150 9.20 4.05 -8.09
N GLY A 151 9.89 3.26 -7.31
CA GLY A 151 11.09 2.58 -7.77
C GLY A 151 10.87 1.26 -8.46
N LYS A 152 9.62 0.92 -8.70
CA LYS A 152 9.33 -0.38 -9.31
C LYS A 152 9.77 -0.47 -10.73
#